data_5f003e3db0c0beeae8bbdbecdf85b3ef
#
_entry.id   5f003e3db0c0beeae8bbdbecdf85b3ef
#
_cell.length_a   1.000
_cell.length_b   1.000
_cell.length_c   1.000
_cell.angle_alpha   90.00
_cell.angle_beta   90.00
_cell.angle_gamma   90.00
#
_symmetry.space_group_name_H-M   'P 1'
#
loop_
_entity.id
_entity.type
_entity.pdbx_description
1 polymer ?
#
loop_
_entity_poly.entity_id
_entity_poly.type
_entity_poly.pdbx_seq_one_letter_code
_entity_poly.pdbx_strand_id
1 'polypeptide(L)'
;MSIDALKQLDERIQAFLDRTEKLRRENESLSTRLAEAEKKLVDVAAQLKQYETERKQFESERGEIRTRIEKLLQRMNGINLS
;
A
#
# COMPACT_ATOMS: atom_id res chain seq x y z
N MET A 1 -14.50 -50.61 28.82
CA MET A 1 -14.67 -49.89 27.56
C MET A 1 -14.73 -50.85 26.39
N SER A 2 -15.61 -50.59 25.45
CA SER A 2 -15.66 -51.40 24.24
C SER A 2 -14.58 -50.97 23.26
N ILE A 3 -14.21 -51.84 22.37
CA ILE A 3 -13.27 -51.58 21.29
C ILE A 3 -13.83 -50.47 20.38
N ASP A 4 -15.14 -50.45 20.17
CA ASP A 4 -15.81 -49.41 19.37
C ASP A 4 -15.68 -48.02 19.99
N ALA A 5 -15.80 -47.91 21.32
CA ALA A 5 -15.62 -46.65 22.02
C ALA A 5 -14.19 -46.11 21.90
N LEU A 6 -13.20 -46.98 21.98
CA LEU A 6 -11.78 -46.62 21.78
C LEU A 6 -11.53 -46.18 20.35
N LYS A 7 -12.11 -46.87 19.40
CA LYS A 7 -12.00 -46.52 17.97
C LYS A 7 -12.58 -45.15 17.68
N GLN A 8 -13.76 -44.86 18.24
CA GLN A 8 -14.37 -43.54 18.12
C GLN A 8 -13.52 -42.44 18.75
N LEU A 9 -12.91 -42.72 19.89
CA LEU A 9 -12.01 -41.78 20.54
C LEU A 9 -10.78 -41.50 19.69
N ASP A 10 -10.16 -42.50 19.11
CA ASP A 10 -9.03 -42.35 18.20
C ASP A 10 -9.39 -41.50 16.99
N GLU A 11 -10.55 -41.74 16.39
CA GLU A 11 -11.02 -40.97 15.26
C GLU A 11 -11.23 -39.46 15.60
N ARG A 12 -11.79 -39.22 16.78
CA ARG A 12 -11.99 -37.84 17.27
C ARG A 12 -10.68 -37.11 17.54
N ILE A 13 -9.72 -37.84 18.14
CA ILE A 13 -8.38 -37.30 18.39
C ILE A 13 -7.70 -36.97 17.08
N GLN A 14 -7.75 -37.86 16.11
CA GLN A 14 -7.17 -37.64 14.79
C GLN A 14 -7.80 -36.45 14.08
N ALA A 15 -9.13 -36.35 14.11
CA ALA A 15 -9.85 -35.22 13.53
C ALA A 15 -9.46 -33.88 14.19
N PHE A 16 -9.32 -33.91 15.51
CA PHE A 16 -8.89 -32.76 16.28
C PHE A 16 -7.46 -32.32 15.90
N LEU A 17 -6.53 -33.27 15.80
CA LEU A 17 -5.15 -32.99 15.40
C LEU A 17 -5.08 -32.44 13.98
N ASP A 18 -5.84 -32.99 13.06
CA ASP A 18 -5.90 -32.53 11.68
C ASP A 18 -6.43 -31.11 11.60
N ARG A 19 -7.49 -30.81 12.37
CA ARG A 19 -8.07 -29.46 12.43
C ARG A 19 -7.08 -28.46 13.01
N THR A 20 -6.40 -28.84 14.07
CA THR A 20 -5.38 -27.99 14.73
C THR A 20 -4.25 -27.67 13.78
N GLU A 21 -3.77 -28.68 13.04
CA GLU A 21 -2.70 -28.49 12.05
C GLU A 21 -3.16 -27.57 10.91
N LYS A 22 -4.40 -27.73 10.43
CA LYS A 22 -4.98 -26.88 9.41
C LYS A 22 -5.07 -25.43 9.88
N LEU A 23 -5.55 -25.22 11.10
CA LEU A 23 -5.64 -23.88 11.70
C LEU A 23 -4.27 -23.24 11.86
N ARG A 24 -3.26 -24.02 12.25
CA ARG A 24 -1.89 -23.54 12.37
C ARG A 24 -1.36 -23.04 11.01
N ARG A 25 -1.59 -23.80 9.96
CA ARG A 25 -1.18 -23.42 8.59
C ARG A 25 -1.90 -22.18 8.10
N GLU A 26 -3.21 -22.09 8.36
CA GLU A 26 -4.01 -20.93 7.99
C GLU A 26 -3.53 -19.69 8.74
N ASN A 27 -3.20 -19.84 10.01
CA ASN A 27 -2.67 -18.75 10.84
C ASN A 27 -1.32 -18.26 10.33
N GLU A 28 -0.42 -19.16 9.98
CA GLU A 28 0.88 -18.80 9.39
C GLU A 28 0.71 -18.08 8.05
N SER A 29 -0.20 -18.59 7.22
CA SER A 29 -0.50 -17.98 5.92
C SER A 29 -1.06 -16.57 6.09
N LEU A 30 -2.00 -16.38 7.01
CA LEU A 30 -2.59 -15.07 7.30
C LEU A 30 -1.55 -14.10 7.85
N SER A 31 -0.68 -14.58 8.73
CA SER A 31 0.41 -13.78 9.29
C SER A 31 1.36 -13.28 8.20
N THR A 32 1.73 -14.16 7.26
CA THR A 32 2.57 -13.80 6.12
C THR A 32 1.88 -12.77 5.21
N ARG A 33 0.59 -12.99 4.93
CA ARG A 33 -0.20 -12.05 4.10
C ARG A 33 -0.30 -10.69 4.76
N LEU A 34 -0.48 -10.66 6.07
CA LEU A 34 -0.56 -9.41 6.82
C LEU A 34 0.76 -8.65 6.74
N ALA A 35 1.88 -9.33 6.94
CA ALA A 35 3.20 -8.72 6.85
C ALA A 35 3.48 -8.16 5.45
N GLU A 36 3.11 -8.89 4.41
CA GLU A 36 3.25 -8.44 3.02
C GLU A 36 2.36 -7.23 2.72
N ALA A 37 1.11 -7.25 3.21
CA ALA A 37 0.18 -6.14 3.03
C ALA A 37 0.67 -4.88 3.75
N GLU A 38 1.19 -5.00 4.95
CA GLU A 38 1.76 -3.89 5.71
C GLU A 38 2.96 -3.28 4.97
N LYS A 39 3.82 -4.13 4.42
CA LYS A 39 4.97 -3.68 3.63
C LYS A 39 4.52 -2.93 2.39
N LYS A 40 3.52 -3.42 1.68
CA LYS A 40 2.95 -2.74 0.52
C LYS A 40 2.36 -1.38 0.88
N LEU A 41 1.67 -1.30 2.02
CA LEU A 41 1.11 -0.03 2.49
C LEU A 41 2.20 1.00 2.74
N VAL A 42 3.30 0.60 3.37
CA VAL A 42 4.45 1.48 3.61
C VAL A 42 5.05 1.96 2.28
N ASP A 43 5.23 1.06 1.32
CA ASP A 43 5.77 1.39 0.01
C ASP A 43 4.86 2.35 -0.76
N VAL A 44 3.55 2.09 -0.76
CA VAL A 44 2.57 2.95 -1.43
C VAL A 44 2.51 4.33 -0.78
N ALA A 45 2.54 4.39 0.55
CA ALA A 45 2.57 5.66 1.28
C ALA A 45 3.82 6.49 0.93
N ALA A 46 4.98 5.84 0.81
CA ALA A 46 6.21 6.50 0.41
C ALA A 46 6.13 7.03 -1.03
N GLN A 47 5.57 6.25 -1.95
CA GLN A 47 5.36 6.66 -3.33
C GLN A 47 4.41 7.83 -3.45
N LEU A 48 3.31 7.81 -2.70
CA LEU A 48 2.35 8.92 -2.68
C LEU A 48 3.00 10.21 -2.19
N LYS A 49 3.82 10.12 -1.15
CA LYS A 49 4.55 11.28 -0.63
C LYS A 49 5.51 11.84 -1.66
N GLN A 50 6.19 10.98 -2.39
CA GLN A 50 7.10 11.37 -3.47
C GLN A 50 6.34 12.07 -4.60
N TYR A 51 5.22 11.52 -5.05
CA TYR A 51 4.38 12.14 -6.07
C TYR A 51 3.84 13.50 -5.64
N GLU A 52 3.43 13.64 -4.38
CA GLU A 52 2.99 14.93 -3.85
C GLU A 52 4.09 15.98 -3.90
N THR A 53 5.31 15.59 -3.53
CA THR A 53 6.47 16.48 -3.57
C THR A 53 6.77 16.90 -5.01
N GLU A 54 6.79 15.95 -5.93
CA GLU A 54 6.99 16.21 -7.35
C GLU A 54 5.92 17.13 -7.93
N ARG A 55 4.67 16.88 -7.58
CA ARG A 55 3.55 17.73 -8.03
C ARG A 55 3.68 19.16 -7.56
N LYS A 56 4.02 19.35 -6.28
CA LYS A 56 4.21 20.70 -5.71
C LYS A 56 5.37 21.43 -6.40
N GLN A 57 6.46 20.71 -6.66
CA GLN A 57 7.60 21.25 -7.37
C GLN A 57 7.23 21.67 -8.80
N PHE A 58 6.46 20.82 -9.48
CA PHE A 58 5.97 21.06 -10.83
C PHE A 58 5.08 22.30 -10.89
N GLU A 59 4.16 22.44 -9.92
CA GLU A 59 3.27 23.61 -9.82
C GLU A 59 4.07 24.89 -9.56
N SER A 60 5.09 24.81 -8.69
CA SER A 60 5.96 25.94 -8.39
C SER A 60 6.72 26.41 -9.66
N GLU A 61 7.33 25.47 -10.38
CA GLU A 61 8.03 25.76 -11.63
C GLU A 61 7.09 26.36 -12.69
N ARG A 62 5.90 25.81 -12.81
CA ARG A 62 4.88 26.29 -13.73
C ARG A 62 4.47 27.72 -13.39
N GLY A 63 4.33 28.01 -12.10
CA GLY A 63 4.02 29.37 -11.62
C GLY A 63 5.14 30.36 -11.94
N GLU A 64 6.38 29.97 -11.77
CA GLU A 64 7.54 30.81 -12.11
C GLU A 64 7.60 31.11 -13.62
N ILE A 65 7.36 30.08 -14.43
CA ILE A 65 7.33 30.23 -15.89
C ILE A 65 6.21 31.22 -16.31
N ARG A 66 5.03 31.05 -15.74
CA ARG A 66 3.89 31.96 -16.03
C ARG A 66 4.23 33.40 -15.66
N THR A 67 4.79 33.60 -14.49
CA THR A 67 5.19 34.96 -14.04
C THR A 67 6.21 35.57 -14.96
N ARG A 68 7.19 34.81 -15.42
CA ARG A 68 8.21 35.26 -16.38
C ARG A 68 7.61 35.65 -17.71
N ILE A 69 6.70 34.82 -18.22
CA ILE A 69 5.99 35.14 -19.48
C ILE A 69 5.19 36.40 -19.34
N GLU A 70 4.46 36.58 -18.25
CA GLU A 70 3.68 37.81 -18.01
C GLU A 70 4.57 39.05 -17.96
N LYS A 71 5.71 38.96 -17.29
CA LYS A 71 6.67 40.06 -17.23
C LYS A 71 7.24 40.43 -18.62
N LEU A 72 7.57 39.40 -19.40
CA LEU A 72 8.07 39.61 -20.76
C LEU A 72 7.01 40.27 -21.67
N LEU A 73 5.76 39.80 -21.53
CA LEU A 73 4.66 40.40 -22.29
C LEU A 73 4.41 41.88 -21.92
N GLN A 74 4.49 42.19 -20.62
CA GLN A 74 4.39 43.58 -20.16
C GLN A 74 5.52 44.44 -20.70
N ARG A 75 6.73 43.93 -20.76
CA ARG A 75 7.88 44.63 -21.34
C ARG A 75 7.67 44.88 -22.83
N MET A 76 7.18 43.89 -23.54
CA MET A 76 6.85 44.06 -24.99
C MET A 76 5.76 45.09 -25.19
N ASN A 77 4.72 45.05 -24.41
CA ASN A 77 3.64 46.03 -24.49
C ASN A 77 4.12 47.47 -24.18
N GLY A 78 5.04 47.60 -23.21
CA GLY A 78 5.68 48.88 -22.90
C GLY A 78 6.49 49.43 -24.07
N ILE A 79 7.18 48.59 -24.80
CA ILE A 79 7.96 48.97 -25.99
C ILE A 79 7.02 49.38 -27.13
N ASN A 80 5.93 48.63 -27.32
CA ASN A 80 4.95 48.93 -28.37
C ASN A 80 4.17 50.21 -28.14
N LEU A 81 4.02 50.63 -26.88
CA LEU A 81 3.34 51.87 -26.50
C LEU A 81 4.22 53.09 -26.60
N SER A 82 5.50 52.89 -26.67
CA SER A 82 6.47 53.97 -26.81
C SER A 82 6.79 54.22 -28.28
#